data_b23c15ed6f2a880d59f6450b7a578a07
#
_entry.id   b23c15ed6f2a880d59f6450b7a578a07
#
_cell.length_a   1.000
_cell.length_b   1.000
_cell.length_c   1.000
_cell.angle_alpha   90.00
_cell.angle_beta   90.00
_cell.angle_gamma   90.00
#
_symmetry.space_group_name_H-M   'P 1'
#
loop_
_entity.id
_entity.type
_entity.pdbx_description
1 polymer ?
#
loop_
_entity_poly.entity_id
_entity_poly.type
_entity_poly.pdbx_seq_one_letter_code
_entity_poly.pdbx_strand_id
1 'polypeptide(L)'
;ERLAAEIASTTSRAQGIWANARKDEDVAGFLPILKTVIALRTEEAQALSDGGDLYDALLDNFEPNTSGAKIAAMFDAMRPGLVALREAVLAANAPLPLAGRFDEDVQLQLSRELALAFGYDMECGRIDRAVHPFSSGSGLDVRITTRTSPTDPFNCFYSTIHEVGHAAYEQGIDHVH
;
A
#
# COMPACT_ATOMS: atom_id res chain seq x y z
N GLU A 1 -12.85 23.48 3.55
CA GLU A 1 -11.50 23.75 4.11
C GLU A 1 -11.32 23.19 5.53
N ARG A 2 -12.20 23.48 6.52
CA ARG A 2 -12.09 22.97 7.90
C ARG A 2 -11.96 21.45 7.94
N LEU A 3 -12.88 20.72 7.31
CA LEU A 3 -12.90 19.25 7.32
C LEU A 3 -11.62 18.67 6.71
N ALA A 4 -11.18 19.18 5.56
CA ALA A 4 -9.96 18.72 4.91
C ALA A 4 -8.71 18.92 5.79
N ALA A 5 -8.60 20.05 6.47
CA ALA A 5 -7.51 20.31 7.40
C ALA A 5 -7.55 19.38 8.62
N GLU A 6 -8.75 19.10 9.15
CA GLU A 6 -8.94 18.20 10.28
C GLU A 6 -8.64 16.74 9.91
N ILE A 7 -9.03 16.29 8.71
CA ILE A 7 -8.67 14.98 8.17
C ILE A 7 -7.15 14.87 8.05
N ALA A 8 -6.48 15.81 7.40
CA ALA A 8 -5.04 15.79 7.20
C ALA A 8 -4.26 15.75 8.53
N SER A 9 -4.64 16.61 9.49
CA SER A 9 -4.02 16.64 10.81
C SER A 9 -4.25 15.35 11.60
N THR A 10 -5.48 14.81 11.56
CA THR A 10 -5.84 13.61 12.30
C THR A 10 -5.19 12.37 11.72
N THR A 11 -5.15 12.21 10.40
CA THR A 11 -4.50 11.07 9.74
C THR A 11 -2.99 11.08 9.97
N SER A 12 -2.35 12.25 9.93
CA SER A 12 -0.92 12.39 10.25
C SER A 12 -0.61 11.92 11.68
N ARG A 13 -1.41 12.34 12.68
CA ARG A 13 -1.26 11.86 14.06
C ARG A 13 -1.54 10.36 14.20
N ALA A 14 -2.58 9.89 13.50
CA ALA A 14 -2.98 8.49 13.54
C ALA A 14 -1.88 7.56 13.04
N GLN A 15 -1.09 7.97 12.05
CA GLN A 15 0.05 7.20 11.55
C GLN A 15 1.11 6.96 12.64
N GLY A 16 1.47 7.98 13.41
CA GLY A 16 2.43 7.83 14.51
C GLY A 16 1.89 6.94 15.63
N ILE A 17 0.62 7.12 16.02
CA ILE A 17 -0.05 6.28 17.01
C ILE A 17 -0.10 4.82 16.53
N TRP A 18 -0.49 4.60 15.27
CA TRP A 18 -0.52 3.27 14.65
C TRP A 18 0.85 2.59 14.66
N ALA A 19 1.92 3.30 14.30
CA ALA A 19 3.26 2.73 14.26
C ALA A 19 3.71 2.22 15.64
N ASN A 20 3.43 2.99 16.69
CA ASN A 20 3.71 2.58 18.08
C ASN A 20 2.82 1.42 18.53
N ALA A 21 1.52 1.55 18.33
CA ALA A 21 0.55 0.52 18.71
C ALA A 21 0.82 -0.83 18.00
N ARG A 22 1.23 -0.80 16.74
CA ARG A 22 1.62 -1.99 16.00
C ARG A 22 2.89 -2.64 16.57
N LYS A 23 3.88 -1.83 16.95
CA LYS A 23 5.12 -2.32 17.56
C LYS A 23 4.86 -3.01 18.89
N ASP A 24 3.95 -2.44 19.69
CA ASP A 24 3.66 -2.87 21.04
C ASP A 24 2.43 -3.81 21.12
N GLU A 25 1.83 -4.15 19.95
CA GLU A 25 0.58 -4.94 19.82
C GLU A 25 -0.60 -4.33 20.60
N ASP A 26 -0.59 -2.99 20.79
CA ASP A 26 -1.60 -2.24 21.55
C ASP A 26 -2.78 -1.80 20.65
N VAL A 27 -3.68 -2.73 20.35
CA VAL A 27 -4.91 -2.44 19.59
C VAL A 27 -5.80 -1.44 20.35
N ALA A 28 -5.89 -1.55 21.68
CA ALA A 28 -6.75 -0.71 22.50
C ALA A 28 -6.31 0.77 22.44
N GLY A 29 -5.02 1.04 22.45
CA GLY A 29 -4.46 2.39 22.31
C GLY A 29 -4.70 3.01 20.93
N PHE A 30 -4.84 2.21 19.89
CA PHE A 30 -5.12 2.70 18.53
C PHE A 30 -6.61 2.99 18.27
N LEU A 31 -7.54 2.24 18.87
CA LEU A 31 -8.97 2.34 18.59
C LEU A 31 -9.57 3.75 18.73
N PRO A 32 -9.19 4.60 19.71
CA PRO A 32 -9.76 5.95 19.84
C PRO A 32 -9.47 6.82 18.63
N ILE A 33 -8.23 6.83 18.14
CA ILE A 33 -7.87 7.64 16.96
C ILE A 33 -8.50 7.08 15.69
N LEU A 34 -8.59 5.76 15.55
CA LEU A 34 -9.27 5.12 14.43
C LEU A 34 -10.75 5.53 14.35
N LYS A 35 -11.45 5.56 15.49
CA LYS A 35 -12.85 6.05 15.55
C LYS A 35 -12.97 7.49 15.04
N THR A 36 -12.02 8.35 15.40
CA THR A 36 -12.01 9.75 14.93
C THR A 36 -11.78 9.82 13.42
N VAL A 37 -10.85 9.03 12.90
CA VAL A 37 -10.60 8.97 11.45
C VAL A 37 -11.85 8.49 10.70
N ILE A 38 -12.51 7.45 11.18
CA ILE A 38 -13.74 6.93 10.55
C ILE A 38 -14.85 7.98 10.58
N ALA A 39 -15.03 8.68 11.69
CA ALA A 39 -16.05 9.73 11.80
C ALA A 39 -15.81 10.87 10.79
N LEU A 40 -14.57 11.34 10.66
CA LEU A 40 -14.20 12.38 9.70
C LEU A 40 -14.38 11.92 8.25
N ARG A 41 -14.02 10.67 7.93
CA ARG A 41 -14.24 10.10 6.60
C ARG A 41 -15.73 9.91 6.28
N THR A 42 -16.54 9.61 7.29
CA THR A 42 -18.00 9.56 7.13
C THR A 42 -18.59 10.95 6.85
N GLU A 43 -18.11 12.00 7.55
CA GLU A 43 -18.53 13.39 7.30
C GLU A 43 -18.12 13.82 5.87
N GLU A 44 -16.92 13.47 5.42
CA GLU A 44 -16.45 13.71 4.04
C GLU A 44 -17.35 13.00 3.02
N ALA A 45 -17.61 11.72 3.22
CA ALA A 45 -18.49 10.95 2.35
C ALA A 45 -19.88 11.54 2.24
N GLN A 46 -20.47 11.98 3.36
CA GLN A 46 -21.77 12.66 3.40
C GLN A 46 -21.74 13.98 2.60
N ALA A 47 -20.65 14.73 2.70
CA ALA A 47 -20.50 15.99 1.99
C ALA A 47 -20.33 15.80 0.46
N LEU A 48 -19.77 14.66 0.02
CA LEU A 48 -19.51 14.35 -1.38
C LEU A 48 -20.62 13.56 -2.07
N SER A 49 -21.42 12.79 -1.30
CA SER A 49 -22.34 11.78 -1.86
C SER A 49 -23.55 12.38 -2.58
N ASP A 50 -23.89 13.66 -2.36
CA ASP A 50 -25.12 14.30 -2.87
C ASP A 50 -26.38 13.43 -2.67
N GLY A 51 -26.44 12.73 -1.52
CA GLY A 51 -27.53 11.80 -1.16
C GLY A 51 -27.39 10.39 -1.74
N GLY A 52 -26.30 10.08 -2.43
CA GLY A 52 -25.96 8.75 -2.94
C GLY A 52 -25.26 7.86 -1.90
N ASP A 53 -24.67 6.76 -2.39
CA ASP A 53 -23.92 5.84 -1.57
C ASP A 53 -22.63 6.48 -1.03
N LEU A 54 -22.38 6.36 0.27
CA LEU A 54 -21.23 6.99 0.92
C LEU A 54 -19.89 6.36 0.52
N TYR A 55 -19.89 5.05 0.27
CA TYR A 55 -18.68 4.36 -0.18
C TYR A 55 -18.32 4.78 -1.60
N ASP A 56 -19.30 4.82 -2.50
CA ASP A 56 -19.10 5.22 -3.88
C ASP A 56 -18.59 6.68 -3.98
N ALA A 57 -19.08 7.57 -3.10
CA ALA A 57 -18.61 8.96 -3.05
C ALA A 57 -17.11 9.07 -2.70
N LEU A 58 -16.59 8.21 -1.82
CA LEU A 58 -15.16 8.18 -1.52
C LEU A 58 -14.36 7.40 -2.56
N LEU A 59 -14.96 6.38 -3.17
CA LEU A 59 -14.36 5.57 -4.20
C LEU A 59 -14.01 6.39 -5.45
N ASP A 60 -14.85 7.38 -5.79
CA ASP A 60 -14.65 8.24 -6.97
C ASP A 60 -13.32 9.02 -6.94
N ASN A 61 -12.75 9.25 -5.76
CA ASN A 61 -11.41 9.84 -5.61
C ASN A 61 -10.26 8.94 -6.09
N PHE A 62 -10.50 7.63 -6.19
CA PHE A 62 -9.50 6.60 -6.55
C PHE A 62 -9.82 5.94 -7.89
N GLU A 63 -11.10 5.68 -8.15
CA GLU A 63 -11.59 5.01 -9.34
C GLU A 63 -12.80 5.79 -9.91
N PRO A 64 -12.55 6.90 -10.60
CA PRO A 64 -13.61 7.75 -11.11
C PRO A 64 -14.60 6.98 -11.99
N ASN A 65 -15.90 7.27 -11.82
CA ASN A 65 -17.01 6.65 -12.56
C ASN A 65 -17.20 5.14 -12.30
N THR A 66 -16.62 4.61 -11.23
CA THR A 66 -16.83 3.23 -10.75
C THR A 66 -17.80 3.23 -9.57
N SER A 67 -18.29 2.06 -9.19
CA SER A 67 -19.13 1.87 -8.01
C SER A 67 -18.73 0.60 -7.26
N GLY A 68 -19.01 0.56 -5.95
CA GLY A 68 -18.81 -0.63 -5.14
C GLY A 68 -19.50 -1.87 -5.72
N ALA A 69 -20.68 -1.70 -6.32
CA ALA A 69 -21.39 -2.78 -6.98
C ALA A 69 -20.64 -3.36 -8.18
N LYS A 70 -20.02 -2.52 -9.01
CA LYS A 70 -19.19 -2.96 -10.15
C LYS A 70 -17.95 -3.71 -9.66
N ILE A 71 -17.28 -3.19 -8.62
CA ILE A 71 -16.10 -3.83 -8.02
C ILE A 71 -16.48 -5.17 -7.38
N ALA A 72 -17.61 -5.23 -6.66
CA ALA A 72 -18.11 -6.47 -6.07
C ALA A 72 -18.34 -7.53 -7.13
N ALA A 73 -19.02 -7.19 -8.23
CA ALA A 73 -19.26 -8.11 -9.33
C ALA A 73 -17.94 -8.64 -9.96
N MET A 74 -16.93 -7.77 -10.11
CA MET A 74 -15.60 -8.17 -10.60
C MET A 74 -14.94 -9.15 -9.63
N PHE A 75 -14.97 -8.88 -8.33
CA PHE A 75 -14.38 -9.77 -7.32
C PHE A 75 -15.11 -11.11 -7.22
N ASP A 76 -16.44 -11.11 -7.34
CA ASP A 76 -17.23 -12.34 -7.34
C ASP A 76 -16.91 -13.21 -8.56
N ALA A 77 -16.65 -12.61 -9.72
CA ALA A 77 -16.20 -13.33 -10.91
C ALA A 77 -14.78 -13.92 -10.76
N MET A 78 -13.87 -13.21 -10.08
CA MET A 78 -12.48 -13.66 -9.86
C MET A 78 -12.37 -14.73 -8.76
N ARG A 79 -13.18 -14.64 -7.71
CA ARG A 79 -13.08 -15.45 -6.49
C ARG A 79 -12.99 -16.96 -6.74
N PRO A 80 -13.83 -17.60 -7.58
CA PRO A 80 -13.76 -19.03 -7.78
C PRO A 80 -12.42 -19.51 -8.34
N GLY A 81 -11.85 -18.78 -9.31
CA GLY A 81 -10.55 -19.08 -9.89
C GLY A 81 -9.40 -18.94 -8.88
N LEU A 82 -9.43 -17.88 -8.07
CA LEU A 82 -8.42 -17.65 -7.04
C LEU A 82 -8.51 -18.69 -5.91
N VAL A 83 -9.72 -19.11 -5.51
CA VAL A 83 -9.90 -20.17 -4.51
C VAL A 83 -9.34 -21.49 -5.04
N ALA A 84 -9.69 -21.89 -6.26
CA ALA A 84 -9.18 -23.12 -6.87
C ALA A 84 -7.64 -23.10 -7.00
N LEU A 85 -7.05 -21.99 -7.43
CA LEU A 85 -5.61 -21.82 -7.49
C LEU A 85 -4.96 -21.95 -6.11
N ARG A 86 -5.52 -21.29 -5.10
CA ARG A 86 -5.02 -21.38 -3.71
C ARG A 86 -5.07 -22.81 -3.19
N GLU A 87 -6.16 -23.53 -3.42
CA GLU A 87 -6.30 -24.93 -3.02
C GLU A 87 -5.24 -25.82 -3.70
N ALA A 88 -5.03 -25.64 -5.00
CA ALA A 88 -4.01 -26.37 -5.73
C ALA A 88 -2.59 -26.10 -5.23
N VAL A 89 -2.26 -24.82 -4.93
CA VAL A 89 -0.98 -24.44 -4.36
C VAL A 89 -0.77 -25.04 -2.96
N LEU A 90 -1.80 -25.00 -2.10
CA LEU A 90 -1.71 -25.56 -0.75
C LEU A 90 -1.65 -27.10 -0.71
N ALA A 91 -2.14 -27.77 -1.74
CA ALA A 91 -2.02 -29.21 -1.91
C ALA A 91 -0.66 -29.64 -2.47
N ALA A 92 0.12 -28.73 -3.04
CA ALA A 92 1.47 -29.00 -3.52
C ALA A 92 2.49 -29.06 -2.37
N ASN A 93 3.63 -29.67 -2.64
CA ASN A 93 4.73 -29.69 -1.67
C ASN A 93 5.21 -28.26 -1.38
N ALA A 94 5.20 -27.87 -0.11
CA ALA A 94 5.72 -26.59 0.29
C ALA A 94 7.25 -26.50 -0.02
N PRO A 95 7.74 -25.35 -0.50
CA PRO A 95 9.17 -25.15 -0.63
C PRO A 95 9.86 -25.25 0.74
N LEU A 96 11.13 -25.62 0.74
CA LEU A 96 11.92 -25.63 1.97
C LEU A 96 11.98 -24.21 2.55
N PRO A 97 11.75 -24.06 3.86
CA PRO A 97 11.84 -22.75 4.50
C PRO A 97 13.27 -22.22 4.38
N LEU A 98 13.40 -20.95 4.04
CA LEU A 98 14.68 -20.27 4.07
C LEU A 98 15.07 -20.06 5.54
N ALA A 99 16.22 -20.60 5.95
CA ALA A 99 16.70 -20.50 7.32
C ALA A 99 18.03 -19.73 7.36
N GLY A 100 18.19 -18.89 8.39
CA GLY A 100 19.41 -18.11 8.58
C GLY A 100 19.15 -16.68 9.02
N ARG A 101 20.22 -15.91 9.06
CA ARG A 101 20.16 -14.44 9.21
C ARG A 101 20.68 -13.81 7.94
N PHE A 102 19.95 -12.82 7.48
CA PHE A 102 20.17 -12.15 6.21
C PHE A 102 20.51 -10.70 6.51
N ASP A 103 21.67 -10.28 6.05
CA ASP A 103 22.12 -8.90 6.22
C ASP A 103 21.16 -7.92 5.56
N GLU A 104 20.76 -6.89 6.29
CA GLU A 104 19.72 -5.96 5.85
C GLU A 104 20.23 -4.94 4.80
N ASP A 105 21.54 -4.65 4.80
CA ASP A 105 22.13 -3.79 3.77
C ASP A 105 22.27 -4.54 2.45
N VAL A 106 22.59 -5.84 2.51
CA VAL A 106 22.56 -6.72 1.32
C VAL A 106 21.15 -6.84 0.76
N GLN A 107 20.11 -6.97 1.61
CA GLN A 107 18.73 -6.95 1.15
C GLN A 107 18.39 -5.66 0.39
N LEU A 108 18.79 -4.51 0.91
CA LEU A 108 18.55 -3.22 0.26
C LEU A 108 19.31 -3.10 -1.07
N GLN A 109 20.54 -3.63 -1.13
CA GLN A 109 21.31 -3.68 -2.39
C GLN A 109 20.61 -4.55 -3.44
N LEU A 110 20.20 -5.77 -3.08
CA LEU A 110 19.46 -6.66 -3.98
C LEU A 110 18.12 -6.07 -4.39
N SER A 111 17.44 -5.33 -3.50
CA SER A 111 16.22 -4.61 -3.83
C SER A 111 16.43 -3.56 -4.92
N ARG A 112 17.58 -2.87 -4.93
CA ARG A 112 17.93 -1.95 -6.01
C ARG A 112 18.17 -2.67 -7.33
N GLU A 113 18.83 -3.80 -7.30
CA GLU A 113 19.06 -4.64 -8.51
C GLU A 113 17.73 -5.16 -9.07
N LEU A 114 16.83 -5.60 -8.20
CA LEU A 114 15.47 -6.00 -8.59
C LEU A 114 14.68 -4.84 -9.18
N ALA A 115 14.71 -3.68 -8.55
CA ALA A 115 14.02 -2.50 -9.05
C ALA A 115 14.47 -2.11 -10.46
N LEU A 116 15.79 -2.10 -10.70
CA LEU A 116 16.35 -1.87 -12.03
C LEU A 116 15.91 -2.93 -13.04
N ALA A 117 15.90 -4.21 -12.66
CA ALA A 117 15.47 -5.30 -13.52
C ALA A 117 13.97 -5.21 -13.89
N PHE A 118 13.14 -4.60 -13.03
CA PHE A 118 11.72 -4.32 -13.29
C PHE A 118 11.47 -2.95 -13.95
N GLY A 119 12.53 -2.23 -14.34
CA GLY A 119 12.43 -1.00 -15.13
C GLY A 119 12.31 0.29 -14.33
N TYR A 120 12.53 0.25 -13.01
CA TYR A 120 12.56 1.47 -12.20
C TYR A 120 13.81 2.31 -12.55
N ASP A 121 13.57 3.59 -12.82
CA ASP A 121 14.64 4.55 -13.11
C ASP A 121 15.16 5.16 -11.80
N MET A 122 16.39 4.79 -11.42
CA MET A 122 17.07 5.33 -10.22
C MET A 122 17.54 6.78 -10.39
N GLU A 123 17.59 7.30 -11.62
CA GLU A 123 17.90 8.73 -11.87
C GLU A 123 16.71 9.62 -11.51
N CYS A 124 15.49 9.06 -11.62
CA CYS A 124 14.24 9.71 -11.30
C CYS A 124 13.64 9.22 -9.97
N GLY A 125 14.46 8.67 -9.06
CA GLY A 125 13.94 8.17 -7.81
C GLY A 125 14.97 7.60 -6.85
N ARG A 126 14.49 7.07 -5.73
CA ARG A 126 15.32 6.52 -4.65
C ARG A 126 14.58 5.42 -3.90
N ILE A 127 15.35 4.47 -3.37
CA ILE A 127 14.83 3.40 -2.49
C ILE A 127 15.38 3.59 -1.09
N ASP A 128 14.50 3.76 -0.11
CA ASP A 128 14.83 3.92 1.30
C ASP A 128 14.12 2.88 2.17
N ARG A 129 14.56 2.75 3.44
CA ARG A 129 13.89 1.93 4.44
C ARG A 129 12.78 2.71 5.13
N ALA A 130 11.63 2.06 5.35
CA ALA A 130 10.54 2.59 6.14
C ALA A 130 9.82 1.51 6.94
N VAL A 131 9.01 1.93 7.91
CA VAL A 131 8.17 1.01 8.72
C VAL A 131 7.12 0.32 7.85
N HIS A 132 6.61 1.03 6.85
CA HIS A 132 5.68 0.50 5.86
C HIS A 132 6.18 0.86 4.46
N PRO A 133 6.28 -0.12 3.54
CA PRO A 133 6.59 0.15 2.14
C PRO A 133 5.53 1.07 1.52
N PHE A 134 5.96 1.99 0.68
CA PHE A 134 5.08 2.84 -0.12
C PHE A 134 5.84 3.45 -1.30
N SER A 135 5.11 3.83 -2.33
CA SER A 135 5.56 4.66 -3.42
C SER A 135 4.97 6.07 -3.31
N SER A 136 5.74 7.09 -3.63
CA SER A 136 5.27 8.47 -3.66
C SER A 136 6.11 9.31 -4.60
N GLY A 137 5.50 10.36 -5.13
CA GLY A 137 6.12 11.29 -6.05
C GLY A 137 5.38 11.34 -7.38
N SER A 138 5.95 12.05 -8.31
CA SER A 138 5.44 12.16 -9.68
C SER A 138 6.55 12.56 -10.64
N GLY A 139 6.43 12.19 -11.89
CA GLY A 139 7.36 12.62 -12.93
C GLY A 139 8.79 12.20 -12.68
N LEU A 140 9.66 13.17 -12.50
CA LEU A 140 11.11 12.98 -12.37
C LEU A 140 11.59 12.78 -10.91
N ASP A 141 10.70 12.62 -9.94
CA ASP A 141 11.05 12.29 -8.55
C ASP A 141 10.00 11.35 -7.94
N VAL A 142 10.12 10.06 -8.26
CA VAL A 142 9.25 9.00 -7.75
C VAL A 142 10.07 8.11 -6.82
N ARG A 143 9.79 8.17 -5.53
CA ARG A 143 10.53 7.46 -4.48
C ARG A 143 9.74 6.29 -3.96
N ILE A 144 10.44 5.20 -3.67
CA ILE A 144 9.86 4.01 -3.06
C ILE A 144 10.55 3.69 -1.73
N THR A 145 9.83 3.07 -0.84
CA THR A 145 10.38 2.56 0.40
C THR A 145 10.17 1.06 0.52
N THR A 146 11.05 0.40 1.25
CA THR A 146 10.95 -1.02 1.54
C THR A 146 11.25 -1.30 3.00
N ARG A 147 10.99 -2.52 3.44
CA ARG A 147 11.22 -2.97 4.80
C ARG A 147 12.11 -4.19 4.81
N THR A 148 13.24 -4.11 5.48
CA THR A 148 14.17 -5.23 5.66
C THR A 148 13.84 -6.05 6.91
N SER A 149 14.24 -7.32 6.92
CA SER A 149 14.11 -8.20 8.07
C SER A 149 15.29 -9.18 8.12
N PRO A 150 15.96 -9.34 9.26
CA PRO A 150 17.07 -10.27 9.36
C PRO A 150 16.69 -11.75 9.25
N THR A 151 15.40 -12.08 9.28
CA THR A 151 14.88 -13.45 9.24
C THR A 151 13.97 -13.73 8.05
N ASP A 152 13.50 -12.69 7.35
CA ASP A 152 12.59 -12.80 6.19
C ASP A 152 13.00 -11.81 5.08
N PRO A 153 13.99 -12.14 4.25
CA PRO A 153 14.43 -11.27 3.17
C PRO A 153 13.40 -11.16 2.04
N PHE A 154 12.54 -12.18 1.86
CA PHE A 154 11.52 -12.15 0.81
C PHE A 154 10.48 -11.04 1.02
N ASN A 155 10.17 -10.69 2.28
CA ASN A 155 9.29 -9.56 2.56
C ASN A 155 9.84 -8.26 1.96
N CYS A 156 11.16 -8.03 2.05
CA CYS A 156 11.84 -6.89 1.43
C CYS A 156 11.71 -6.92 -0.10
N PHE A 157 12.00 -8.05 -0.72
CA PHE A 157 12.02 -8.17 -2.17
C PHE A 157 10.63 -8.03 -2.80
N TYR A 158 9.63 -8.72 -2.27
CA TYR A 158 8.26 -8.62 -2.76
C TYR A 158 7.67 -7.23 -2.53
N SER A 159 7.94 -6.60 -1.38
CA SER A 159 7.53 -5.23 -1.14
C SER A 159 8.18 -4.26 -2.14
N THR A 160 9.48 -4.41 -2.38
CA THR A 160 10.18 -3.58 -3.37
C THR A 160 9.57 -3.72 -4.76
N ILE A 161 9.34 -4.94 -5.24
CA ILE A 161 8.77 -5.20 -6.57
C ILE A 161 7.35 -4.62 -6.66
N HIS A 162 6.55 -4.72 -5.59
CA HIS A 162 5.22 -4.12 -5.50
C HIS A 162 5.29 -2.60 -5.68
N GLU A 163 6.15 -1.92 -4.90
CA GLU A 163 6.31 -0.47 -4.98
C GLU A 163 6.90 0.00 -6.31
N VAL A 164 7.76 -0.82 -6.93
CA VAL A 164 8.25 -0.58 -8.29
C VAL A 164 7.11 -0.58 -9.31
N GLY A 165 6.09 -1.42 -9.13
CA GLY A 165 4.91 -1.41 -9.99
C GLY A 165 4.19 -0.06 -9.98
N HIS A 166 4.01 0.55 -8.81
CA HIS A 166 3.45 1.91 -8.68
C HIS A 166 4.40 2.97 -9.27
N ALA A 167 5.69 2.87 -8.93
CA ALA A 167 6.67 3.84 -9.39
C ALA A 167 6.87 3.82 -10.92
N ALA A 168 6.85 2.64 -11.54
CA ALA A 168 6.95 2.51 -12.99
C ALA A 168 5.76 3.14 -13.72
N TYR A 169 4.55 3.07 -13.13
CA TYR A 169 3.39 3.81 -13.63
C TYR A 169 3.65 5.32 -13.62
N GLU A 170 4.07 5.87 -12.49
CA GLU A 170 4.33 7.31 -12.33
C GLU A 170 5.51 7.80 -13.21
N GLN A 171 6.60 7.04 -13.29
CA GLN A 171 7.74 7.36 -14.15
C GLN A 171 7.43 7.21 -15.65
N GLY A 172 6.41 6.41 -15.99
CA GLY A 172 5.96 6.18 -17.36
C GLY A 172 4.92 7.18 -17.87
N ILE A 173 4.40 8.07 -17.01
CA ILE A 173 3.47 9.12 -17.41
C ILE A 173 4.21 10.15 -18.29
N ASP A 174 3.60 10.52 -19.42
CA ASP A 174 4.13 11.57 -20.28
C ASP A 174 4.12 12.92 -19.55
N HIS A 175 5.27 13.56 -19.43
CA HIS A 175 5.45 14.83 -18.71
C HIS A 175 5.07 16.07 -19.53
N VAL A 176 4.50 15.89 -20.71
CA VAL A 176 4.09 16.98 -21.63
C VAL A 176 2.72 17.58 -21.28
N HIS A 177 2.09 17.10 -20.19
CA HIS A 177 0.76 17.57 -19.77
C HIS A 177 0.77 18.21 -18.39
#